data_215bccbf904a8c198c067647db49c5d5
#
_entry.id   215bccbf904a8c198c067647db49c5d5
#
_cell.length_a   1.000
_cell.length_b   1.000
_cell.length_c   1.000
_cell.angle_alpha   90.00
_cell.angle_beta   90.00
_cell.angle_gamma   90.00
#
_symmetry.space_group_name_H-M   'P 1'
#
loop_
_entity.id
_entity.type
_entity.pdbx_description
1 polymer ?
#
loop_
_entity_poly.entity_id
_entity_poly.type
_entity_poly.pdbx_seq_one_letter_code
_entity_poly.pdbx_strand_id
1 'polypeptide(L)'
;MDRHKKGVPLPSPGHRERKKARTREQLTEAAVRLFAERGFEQTKVDEITAAADVVPRTFFRYFASKDDALFGWYDLPRDATVAALRARPRGEGMVTALIAALEESVRASDAQRVIRLTGRVIAKSPELQGRLDAVRTIHCRDIANALAHRLPRSAAVVAQMVTAAVTTAYASTVDVWVASGASGPMSDYTAPVLKLASKIFASVNAQYVLR
;
A
#
# COMPACT_ATOMS: atom_id res chain seq x y z
N MET A 1 9.40 -45.22 10.96
CA MET A 1 8.97 -45.19 9.56
C MET A 1 8.22 -43.85 9.38
N ASP A 2 8.98 -42.81 9.13
CA ASP A 2 8.54 -41.41 9.25
C ASP A 2 8.19 -40.90 7.86
N ARG A 3 6.90 -40.64 7.60
CA ARG A 3 6.43 -40.12 6.33
C ARG A 3 6.46 -38.58 6.39
N HIS A 4 7.51 -37.99 5.88
CA HIS A 4 7.58 -36.56 5.56
C HIS A 4 6.40 -36.14 4.67
N LYS A 5 5.45 -35.41 5.25
CA LYS A 5 4.46 -34.67 4.47
C LYS A 5 5.17 -33.51 3.79
N LYS A 6 5.54 -33.70 2.53
CA LYS A 6 5.94 -32.60 1.63
C LYS A 6 4.78 -31.64 1.49
N GLY A 7 4.98 -30.40 1.93
CA GLY A 7 4.02 -29.33 1.70
C GLY A 7 3.77 -29.18 0.20
N VAL A 8 2.49 -29.15 -0.18
CA VAL A 8 2.06 -28.90 -1.56
C VAL A 8 2.43 -27.44 -1.90
N PRO A 9 3.25 -27.17 -2.94
CA PRO A 9 3.55 -25.81 -3.34
C PRO A 9 2.26 -25.11 -3.79
N LEU A 10 2.04 -23.87 -3.34
CA LEU A 10 0.96 -23.04 -3.85
C LEU A 10 1.07 -22.92 -5.38
N PRO A 11 -0.03 -23.11 -6.14
CA PRO A 11 0.03 -23.04 -7.59
C PRO A 11 0.50 -21.66 -8.04
N SER A 12 1.57 -21.62 -8.80
CA SER A 12 2.05 -20.40 -9.46
C SER A 12 0.94 -19.83 -10.36
N PRO A 13 0.77 -18.49 -10.43
CA PRO A 13 -0.24 -17.86 -11.29
C PRO A 13 -0.13 -18.38 -12.72
N GLY A 14 -1.27 -18.79 -13.29
CA GLY A 14 -1.32 -19.31 -14.67
C GLY A 14 -0.80 -18.27 -15.67
N HIS A 15 -0.36 -18.72 -16.85
CA HIS A 15 0.16 -17.85 -17.92
C HIS A 15 -0.79 -16.66 -18.23
N ARG A 16 -2.09 -16.89 -18.14
CA ARG A 16 -3.13 -15.87 -18.38
C ARG A 16 -3.12 -14.78 -17.30
N GLU A 17 -2.97 -15.15 -16.05
CA GLU A 17 -2.91 -14.20 -14.93
C GLU A 17 -1.60 -13.38 -14.97
N ARG A 18 -0.48 -14.01 -15.29
CA ARG A 18 0.79 -13.29 -15.49
C ARG A 18 0.71 -12.28 -16.63
N LYS A 19 0.09 -12.64 -17.76
CA LYS A 19 -0.12 -11.73 -18.89
C LYS A 19 -1.03 -10.56 -18.49
N LYS A 20 -2.10 -10.83 -17.73
CA LYS A 20 -3.02 -9.80 -17.23
C LYS A 20 -2.31 -8.82 -16.30
N ALA A 21 -1.53 -9.31 -15.34
CA ALA A 21 -0.74 -8.49 -14.42
C ALA A 21 0.26 -7.61 -15.18
N ARG A 22 1.01 -8.19 -16.12
CA ARG A 22 1.98 -7.46 -16.96
C ARG A 22 1.34 -6.34 -17.77
N THR A 23 0.18 -6.59 -18.41
CA THR A 23 -0.53 -5.55 -19.19
C THR A 23 -1.02 -4.43 -18.29
N ARG A 24 -1.54 -4.75 -17.09
CA ARG A 24 -1.93 -3.74 -16.10
C ARG A 24 -0.74 -2.88 -15.69
N GLU A 25 0.40 -3.50 -15.41
CA GLU A 25 1.64 -2.83 -15.05
C GLU A 25 2.12 -1.88 -16.17
N GLN A 26 2.20 -2.35 -17.41
CA GLN A 26 2.58 -1.53 -18.56
C GLN A 26 1.68 -0.30 -18.74
N LEU A 27 0.37 -0.46 -18.63
CA LEU A 27 -0.59 0.65 -18.69
C LEU A 27 -0.37 1.67 -17.58
N THR A 28 -0.12 1.21 -16.34
CA THR A 28 0.12 2.12 -15.21
C THR A 28 1.45 2.85 -15.36
N GLU A 29 2.51 2.17 -15.77
CA GLU A 29 3.82 2.81 -16.01
C GLU A 29 3.71 3.89 -17.10
N ALA A 30 3.02 3.59 -18.20
CA ALA A 30 2.75 4.56 -19.26
C ALA A 30 1.95 5.76 -18.73
N ALA A 31 0.88 5.51 -17.97
CA ALA A 31 0.05 6.56 -17.37
C ALA A 31 0.86 7.46 -16.45
N VAL A 32 1.57 6.89 -15.47
CA VAL A 32 2.37 7.63 -14.49
C VAL A 32 3.45 8.47 -15.17
N ARG A 33 4.13 7.92 -16.17
CA ARG A 33 5.12 8.65 -16.95
C ARG A 33 4.51 9.86 -17.65
N LEU A 34 3.42 9.66 -18.40
CA LEU A 34 2.75 10.74 -19.11
C LEU A 34 2.18 11.80 -18.16
N PHE A 35 1.62 11.41 -17.03
CA PHE A 35 1.17 12.35 -16.00
C PHE A 35 2.32 13.18 -15.42
N ALA A 36 3.48 12.57 -15.22
CA ALA A 36 4.66 13.28 -14.72
C ALA A 36 5.23 14.28 -15.75
N GLU A 37 5.21 13.91 -17.05
CA GLU A 37 5.74 14.72 -18.15
C GLU A 37 4.81 15.87 -18.58
N ARG A 38 3.50 15.60 -18.67
CA ARG A 38 2.53 16.51 -19.28
C ARG A 38 1.47 17.04 -18.31
N GLY A 39 1.39 16.45 -17.12
CA GLY A 39 0.34 16.71 -16.15
C GLY A 39 -0.84 15.75 -16.30
N PHE A 40 -1.56 15.56 -15.20
CA PHE A 40 -2.68 14.63 -15.12
C PHE A 40 -3.82 15.04 -16.05
N GLU A 41 -4.24 16.33 -16.01
CA GLU A 41 -5.38 16.83 -16.78
C GLU A 41 -5.14 16.74 -18.29
N GLN A 42 -3.93 17.04 -18.73
CA GLN A 42 -3.56 17.12 -20.16
C GLN A 42 -3.39 15.73 -20.79
N THR A 43 -3.23 14.67 -20.00
CA THR A 43 -3.01 13.32 -20.51
C THR A 43 -4.34 12.62 -20.81
N LYS A 44 -4.47 12.09 -22.03
CA LYS A 44 -5.65 11.33 -22.48
C LYS A 44 -5.39 9.82 -22.41
N VAL A 45 -6.48 9.04 -22.24
CA VAL A 45 -6.40 7.57 -22.21
C VAL A 45 -5.80 7.01 -23.52
N ASP A 46 -6.11 7.61 -24.66
CA ASP A 46 -5.57 7.17 -25.95
C ASP A 46 -4.04 7.30 -26.02
N GLU A 47 -3.46 8.34 -25.40
CA GLU A 47 -2.01 8.50 -25.31
C GLU A 47 -1.37 7.46 -24.39
N ILE A 48 -2.04 7.13 -23.28
CA ILE A 48 -1.60 6.08 -22.35
C ILE A 48 -1.57 4.72 -23.07
N THR A 49 -2.63 4.40 -23.81
CA THR A 49 -2.75 3.13 -24.51
C THR A 49 -1.78 3.01 -25.67
N ALA A 50 -1.57 4.09 -26.41
CA ALA A 50 -0.54 4.14 -27.44
C ALA A 50 0.87 3.93 -26.88
N ALA A 51 1.18 4.56 -25.73
CA ALA A 51 2.47 4.40 -25.06
C ALA A 51 2.70 3.01 -24.45
N ALA A 52 1.62 2.26 -24.18
CA ALA A 52 1.65 0.88 -23.67
C ALA A 52 1.50 -0.17 -24.78
N ASP A 53 1.43 0.24 -26.05
CA ASP A 53 1.22 -0.64 -27.22
C ASP A 53 -0.04 -1.51 -27.09
N VAL A 54 -1.16 -0.90 -26.67
CA VAL A 54 -2.46 -1.55 -26.55
C VAL A 54 -3.57 -0.66 -27.13
N VAL A 55 -4.71 -1.26 -27.43
CA VAL A 55 -5.89 -0.52 -27.91
C VAL A 55 -6.68 0.09 -26.73
N PRO A 56 -7.39 1.23 -26.90
CA PRO A 56 -8.13 1.91 -25.82
C PRO A 56 -9.09 1.00 -25.04
N ARG A 57 -9.77 0.08 -25.70
CA ARG A 57 -10.64 -0.91 -25.06
C ARG A 57 -9.89 -1.76 -24.01
N THR A 58 -8.58 -1.96 -24.20
CA THR A 58 -7.77 -2.70 -23.22
C THR A 58 -7.62 -1.93 -21.94
N PHE A 59 -7.48 -0.61 -21.97
CA PHE A 59 -7.41 0.23 -20.78
C PHE A 59 -8.66 0.05 -19.89
N PHE A 60 -9.85 0.24 -20.46
CA PHE A 60 -11.11 0.16 -19.73
C PHE A 60 -11.47 -1.24 -19.21
N ARG A 61 -10.76 -2.27 -19.64
CA ARG A 61 -10.83 -3.61 -19.04
C ARG A 61 -10.11 -3.71 -17.69
N TYR A 62 -9.12 -2.82 -17.43
CA TYR A 62 -8.29 -2.81 -16.23
C TYR A 62 -8.60 -1.67 -15.27
N PHE A 63 -9.05 -0.54 -15.78
CA PHE A 63 -9.25 0.70 -15.05
C PHE A 63 -10.57 1.35 -15.48
N ALA A 64 -11.36 1.83 -14.51
CA ALA A 64 -12.59 2.54 -14.79
C ALA A 64 -12.31 3.97 -15.31
N SER A 65 -11.17 4.55 -14.92
CA SER A 65 -10.78 5.92 -15.24
C SER A 65 -9.25 6.08 -15.28
N LYS A 66 -8.75 7.23 -15.77
CA LYS A 66 -7.30 7.49 -15.81
C LYS A 66 -6.68 7.60 -14.41
N ASP A 67 -7.43 8.07 -13.44
CA ASP A 67 -6.99 8.13 -12.05
C ASP A 67 -6.95 6.75 -11.38
N ASP A 68 -7.80 5.80 -11.77
CA ASP A 68 -7.66 4.41 -11.33
C ASP A 68 -6.32 3.79 -11.76
N ALA A 69 -5.79 4.19 -12.91
CA ALA A 69 -4.45 3.78 -13.32
C ALA A 69 -3.36 4.37 -12.41
N LEU A 70 -3.59 5.54 -11.81
CA LEU A 70 -2.69 6.17 -10.85
C LEU A 70 -2.78 5.51 -9.46
N PHE A 71 -4.00 5.24 -8.98
CA PHE A 71 -4.24 4.76 -7.61
C PHE A 71 -4.23 3.25 -7.46
N GLY A 72 -4.35 2.48 -8.54
CA GLY A 72 -4.38 1.02 -8.49
C GLY A 72 -3.14 0.36 -7.86
N TRP A 73 -2.02 1.09 -7.75
CA TRP A 73 -0.82 0.65 -7.07
C TRP A 73 -0.85 0.85 -5.55
N TYR A 74 -1.66 1.75 -5.07
CA TYR A 74 -1.80 2.00 -3.63
C TYR A 74 -2.46 0.83 -2.89
N ASP A 75 -3.20 -0.03 -3.61
CA ASP A 75 -3.80 -1.24 -3.03
C ASP A 75 -2.75 -2.30 -2.67
N LEU A 76 -1.64 -2.39 -3.40
CA LEU A 76 -0.62 -3.41 -3.18
C LEU A 76 0.02 -3.33 -1.78
N PRO A 77 0.48 -2.16 -1.29
CA PRO A 77 0.98 -2.03 0.07
C PRO A 77 -0.08 -2.35 1.13
N ARG A 78 -1.35 -1.96 0.92
CA ARG A 78 -2.44 -2.30 1.81
C ARG A 78 -2.63 -3.81 1.91
N ASP A 79 -2.74 -4.49 0.77
CA ASP A 79 -2.96 -5.94 0.73
C ASP A 79 -1.79 -6.69 1.37
N ALA A 80 -0.55 -6.24 1.13
CA ALA A 80 0.64 -6.78 1.77
C ALA A 80 0.62 -6.55 3.29
N THR A 81 0.24 -5.36 3.76
CA THR A 81 0.11 -5.06 5.20
C THR A 81 -0.97 -5.95 5.85
N VAL A 82 -2.13 -6.09 5.22
CA VAL A 82 -3.21 -6.96 5.73
C VAL A 82 -2.78 -8.42 5.77
N ALA A 83 -2.07 -8.90 4.75
CA ALA A 83 -1.53 -10.26 4.71
C ALA A 83 -0.48 -10.48 5.81
N ALA A 84 0.45 -9.53 5.98
CA ALA A 84 1.46 -9.57 7.02
C ALA A 84 0.83 -9.59 8.42
N LEU A 85 -0.18 -8.74 8.69
CA LEU A 85 -0.91 -8.75 9.97
C LEU A 85 -1.57 -10.09 10.27
N ARG A 86 -2.14 -10.76 9.25
CA ARG A 86 -2.74 -12.08 9.41
C ARG A 86 -1.71 -13.17 9.74
N ALA A 87 -0.49 -13.01 9.25
CA ALA A 87 0.62 -13.94 9.47
C ALA A 87 1.38 -13.72 10.78
N ARG A 88 1.17 -12.58 11.48
CA ARG A 88 1.89 -12.28 12.73
C ARG A 88 1.64 -13.34 13.81
N PRO A 89 2.67 -13.65 14.65
CA PRO A 89 2.53 -14.65 15.69
C PRO A 89 1.49 -14.27 16.75
N ARG A 90 0.92 -15.29 17.40
CA ARG A 90 0.07 -15.08 18.58
C ARG A 90 0.92 -14.58 19.76
N GLY A 91 0.33 -13.75 20.62
CA GLY A 91 1.05 -13.17 21.77
C GLY A 91 1.88 -11.94 21.44
N GLU A 92 2.00 -11.56 20.17
CA GLU A 92 2.67 -10.32 19.80
C GLU A 92 1.81 -9.10 20.16
N GLY A 93 2.43 -8.04 20.64
CA GLY A 93 1.73 -6.80 20.95
C GLY A 93 1.17 -6.14 19.69
N MET A 94 -0.03 -5.58 19.80
CA MET A 94 -0.80 -4.98 18.71
C MET A 94 -0.01 -3.93 17.92
N VAL A 95 0.69 -3.04 18.59
CA VAL A 95 1.45 -1.95 17.95
C VAL A 95 2.69 -2.48 17.25
N THR A 96 3.38 -3.43 17.88
CA THR A 96 4.53 -4.10 17.29
C THR A 96 4.14 -4.83 16.00
N ALA A 97 3.03 -5.56 16.03
CA ALA A 97 2.49 -6.26 14.87
C ALA A 97 2.14 -5.31 13.71
N LEU A 98 1.48 -4.18 14.02
CA LEU A 98 1.10 -3.17 13.03
C LEU A 98 2.34 -2.54 12.37
N ILE A 99 3.31 -2.10 13.18
CA ILE A 99 4.55 -1.49 12.69
C ILE A 99 5.32 -2.46 11.80
N ALA A 100 5.52 -3.69 12.26
CA ALA A 100 6.24 -4.70 11.51
C ALA A 100 5.55 -5.04 10.18
N ALA A 101 4.21 -5.10 10.15
CA ALA A 101 3.44 -5.33 8.93
C ALA A 101 3.56 -4.17 7.93
N LEU A 102 3.56 -2.92 8.40
CA LEU A 102 3.80 -1.75 7.56
C LEU A 102 5.21 -1.76 6.94
N GLU A 103 6.23 -2.02 7.74
CA GLU A 103 7.61 -2.10 7.26
C GLU A 103 7.83 -3.24 6.26
N GLU A 104 7.22 -4.40 6.50
CA GLU A 104 7.29 -5.56 5.62
C GLU A 104 6.63 -5.27 4.27
N SER A 105 5.48 -4.61 4.26
CA SER A 105 4.75 -4.26 3.03
C SER A 105 5.56 -3.39 2.08
N VAL A 106 6.38 -2.49 2.63
CA VAL A 106 7.23 -1.58 1.86
C VAL A 106 8.47 -2.31 1.31
N ARG A 107 9.05 -3.21 2.10
CA ARG A 107 10.20 -4.01 1.66
C ARG A 107 9.83 -4.99 0.55
N ALA A 108 8.62 -5.53 0.57
CA ALA A 108 8.16 -6.58 -0.33
C ALA A 108 7.76 -6.09 -1.73
N SER A 109 7.72 -4.79 -1.96
CA SER A 109 7.14 -4.23 -3.18
C SER A 109 8.00 -3.16 -3.84
N ASP A 110 7.82 -2.98 -5.16
CA ASP A 110 8.25 -1.79 -5.90
C ASP A 110 7.51 -0.50 -5.44
N ALA A 111 6.86 -0.56 -4.27
CA ALA A 111 6.05 0.52 -3.74
C ALA A 111 6.82 1.85 -3.66
N GLN A 112 8.09 1.82 -3.29
CA GLN A 112 8.90 3.05 -3.23
C GLN A 112 9.05 3.71 -4.59
N ARG A 113 9.30 2.91 -5.65
CA ARG A 113 9.39 3.44 -7.02
C ARG A 113 8.08 4.07 -7.46
N VAL A 114 6.98 3.39 -7.21
CA VAL A 114 5.64 3.85 -7.58
C VAL A 114 5.25 5.09 -6.79
N ILE A 115 5.40 5.10 -5.46
CA ILE A 115 5.11 6.26 -4.61
C ILE A 115 5.93 7.47 -5.06
N ARG A 116 7.21 7.29 -5.43
CA ARG A 116 8.06 8.36 -5.95
C ARG A 116 7.52 8.97 -7.23
N LEU A 117 7.05 8.14 -8.15
CA LEU A 117 6.53 8.58 -9.44
C LEU A 117 5.14 9.20 -9.29
N THR A 118 4.23 8.53 -8.60
CA THR A 118 2.83 8.97 -8.41
C THR A 118 2.73 10.17 -7.47
N GLY A 119 3.50 10.18 -6.39
CA GLY A 119 3.47 11.24 -5.39
C GLY A 119 3.75 12.62 -5.97
N ARG A 120 4.68 12.73 -6.93
CA ARG A 120 4.96 14.00 -7.61
C ARG A 120 3.80 14.49 -8.48
N VAL A 121 3.05 13.58 -9.09
CA VAL A 121 1.85 13.90 -9.86
C VAL A 121 0.73 14.33 -8.93
N ILE A 122 0.49 13.57 -7.88
CA ILE A 122 -0.57 13.84 -6.89
C ILE A 122 -0.33 15.18 -6.18
N ALA A 123 0.91 15.47 -5.78
CA ALA A 123 1.25 16.71 -5.09
C ALA A 123 0.93 17.98 -5.89
N LYS A 124 0.79 17.88 -7.22
CA LYS A 124 0.48 19.01 -8.10
C LYS A 124 -1.02 19.22 -8.37
N SER A 125 -1.89 18.31 -7.91
CA SER A 125 -3.34 18.36 -8.16
C SER A 125 -4.11 18.21 -6.85
N PRO A 126 -4.84 19.27 -6.40
CA PRO A 126 -5.69 19.19 -5.20
C PRO A 126 -6.77 18.12 -5.31
N GLU A 127 -7.31 17.88 -6.51
CA GLU A 127 -8.28 16.81 -6.74
C GLU A 127 -7.69 15.43 -6.48
N LEU A 128 -6.47 15.17 -6.99
CA LEU A 128 -5.76 13.92 -6.74
C LEU A 128 -5.35 13.76 -5.28
N GLN A 129 -5.03 14.85 -4.58
CA GLN A 129 -4.76 14.84 -3.15
C GLN A 129 -5.99 14.40 -2.36
N GLY A 130 -7.16 14.99 -2.63
CA GLY A 130 -8.42 14.58 -1.99
C GLY A 130 -8.76 13.11 -2.26
N ARG A 131 -8.47 12.61 -3.46
CA ARG A 131 -8.65 11.20 -3.78
C ARG A 131 -7.65 10.29 -3.05
N LEU A 132 -6.40 10.72 -2.90
CA LEU A 132 -5.41 10.00 -2.10
C LEU A 132 -5.87 9.87 -0.63
N ASP A 133 -6.42 10.94 -0.05
CA ASP A 133 -6.94 10.92 1.32
C ASP A 133 -8.11 9.95 1.48
N ALA A 134 -9.00 9.88 0.49
CA ALA A 134 -10.07 8.88 0.46
C ALA A 134 -9.51 7.44 0.40
N VAL A 135 -8.50 7.18 -0.44
CA VAL A 135 -7.82 5.87 -0.52
C VAL A 135 -7.14 5.53 0.81
N ARG A 136 -6.41 6.46 1.42
CA ARG A 136 -5.77 6.29 2.74
C ARG A 136 -6.79 5.95 3.83
N THR A 137 -7.96 6.59 3.80
CA THR A 137 -9.05 6.31 4.75
C THR A 137 -9.56 4.88 4.62
N ILE A 138 -9.76 4.40 3.38
CA ILE A 138 -10.16 3.03 3.12
C ILE A 138 -9.07 2.05 3.60
N HIS A 139 -7.80 2.30 3.28
CA HIS A 139 -6.67 1.47 3.69
C HIS A 139 -6.56 1.39 5.22
N CYS A 140 -6.66 2.53 5.91
CA CYS A 140 -6.65 2.58 7.36
C CYS A 140 -7.74 1.68 7.97
N ARG A 141 -8.96 1.77 7.45
CA ARG A 141 -10.10 0.95 7.89
C ARG A 141 -9.85 -0.55 7.67
N ASP A 142 -9.33 -0.93 6.49
CA ASP A 142 -9.08 -2.33 6.15
C ASP A 142 -7.97 -2.93 7.04
N ILE A 143 -6.90 -2.17 7.29
CA ILE A 143 -5.82 -2.54 8.20
C ILE A 143 -6.34 -2.65 9.65
N ALA A 144 -7.14 -1.68 10.11
CA ALA A 144 -7.73 -1.70 11.44
C ALA A 144 -8.66 -2.91 11.64
N ASN A 145 -9.47 -3.24 10.64
CA ASN A 145 -10.32 -4.43 10.66
C ASN A 145 -9.49 -5.72 10.75
N ALA A 146 -8.43 -5.83 9.93
CA ALA A 146 -7.54 -7.00 9.97
C ALA A 146 -6.89 -7.18 11.35
N LEU A 147 -6.46 -6.08 11.97
CA LEU A 147 -5.90 -6.07 13.31
C LEU A 147 -6.96 -6.43 14.36
N ALA A 148 -8.15 -5.83 14.31
CA ALA A 148 -9.25 -6.07 15.24
C ALA A 148 -9.71 -7.54 15.24
N HIS A 149 -9.67 -8.23 14.09
CA HIS A 149 -9.98 -9.66 14.02
C HIS A 149 -9.03 -10.55 14.84
N ARG A 150 -7.84 -10.06 15.15
CA ARG A 150 -6.81 -10.75 15.93
C ARG A 150 -6.82 -10.37 17.42
N LEU A 151 -7.78 -9.57 17.85
CA LEU A 151 -7.89 -9.00 19.20
C LEU A 151 -9.22 -9.37 19.87
N PRO A 152 -9.35 -9.20 21.21
CA PRO A 152 -10.64 -9.25 21.87
C PRO A 152 -11.61 -8.20 21.31
N ARG A 153 -12.91 -8.50 21.26
CA ARG A 153 -13.93 -7.55 20.75
C ARG A 153 -13.89 -6.19 21.44
N SER A 154 -13.57 -6.16 22.73
CA SER A 154 -13.41 -4.92 23.50
C SER A 154 -12.27 -4.02 23.01
N ALA A 155 -11.32 -4.55 22.24
CA ALA A 155 -10.19 -3.81 21.72
C ALA A 155 -10.45 -3.20 20.33
N ALA A 156 -11.63 -3.38 19.71
CA ALA A 156 -11.90 -2.94 18.35
C ALA A 156 -11.73 -1.43 18.16
N VAL A 157 -12.23 -0.61 19.09
CA VAL A 157 -12.08 0.86 19.05
C VAL A 157 -10.62 1.26 19.24
N VAL A 158 -9.90 0.59 20.16
CA VAL A 158 -8.47 0.85 20.39
C VAL A 158 -7.66 0.50 19.13
N ALA A 159 -7.97 -0.62 18.46
CA ALA A 159 -7.35 -1.01 17.22
C ALA A 159 -7.56 0.05 16.12
N GLN A 160 -8.78 0.59 15.98
CA GLN A 160 -9.08 1.67 15.03
C GLN A 160 -8.27 2.93 15.35
N MET A 161 -8.28 3.37 16.60
CA MET A 161 -7.57 4.58 17.04
C MET A 161 -6.06 4.47 16.82
N VAL A 162 -5.46 3.36 17.23
CA VAL A 162 -4.01 3.13 17.07
C VAL A 162 -3.63 3.02 15.60
N THR A 163 -4.42 2.27 14.80
CA THR A 163 -4.17 2.16 13.37
C THR A 163 -4.26 3.53 12.71
N ALA A 164 -5.28 4.33 13.00
CA ALA A 164 -5.42 5.67 12.43
C ALA A 164 -4.22 6.56 12.78
N ALA A 165 -3.80 6.59 14.04
CA ALA A 165 -2.64 7.40 14.47
C ALA A 165 -1.34 6.95 13.77
N VAL A 166 -1.06 5.65 13.75
CA VAL A 166 0.19 5.10 13.19
C VAL A 166 0.21 5.24 11.67
N THR A 167 -0.88 4.91 10.98
CA THR A 167 -0.93 5.01 9.50
C THR A 167 -0.93 6.45 9.01
N THR A 168 -1.58 7.39 9.71
CA THR A 168 -1.53 8.81 9.37
C THR A 168 -0.12 9.38 9.57
N ALA A 169 0.53 9.09 10.70
CA ALA A 169 1.90 9.51 10.94
C ALA A 169 2.86 8.92 9.89
N TYR A 170 2.70 7.65 9.54
CA TYR A 170 3.44 7.00 8.48
C TYR A 170 3.22 7.69 7.13
N ALA A 171 1.97 7.94 6.73
CA ALA A 171 1.63 8.59 5.47
C ALA A 171 2.23 10.00 5.38
N SER A 172 2.18 10.77 6.47
CA SER A 172 2.79 12.11 6.52
C SER A 172 4.31 12.08 6.29
N THR A 173 5.01 11.06 6.81
CA THR A 173 6.45 10.91 6.52
C THR A 173 6.74 10.52 5.08
N VAL A 174 5.86 9.73 4.45
CA VAL A 174 5.94 9.43 3.02
C VAL A 174 5.75 10.70 2.19
N ASP A 175 4.80 11.57 2.56
CA ASP A 175 4.59 12.86 1.87
C ASP A 175 5.81 13.78 2.00
N VAL A 176 6.44 13.85 3.19
CA VAL A 176 7.70 14.59 3.39
C VAL A 176 8.83 14.00 2.52
N TRP A 177 8.94 12.67 2.45
CA TRP A 177 9.92 12.03 1.58
C TRP A 177 9.69 12.36 0.10
N VAL A 178 8.45 12.33 -0.38
CA VAL A 178 8.10 12.73 -1.76
C VAL A 178 8.43 14.20 -2.00
N ALA A 179 8.10 15.09 -1.06
CA ALA A 179 8.36 16.53 -1.15
C ALA A 179 9.87 16.86 -1.18
N SER A 180 10.71 16.06 -0.49
CA SER A 180 12.17 16.18 -0.53
C SER A 180 12.81 15.68 -1.84
N GLY A 181 12.00 15.33 -2.85
CA GLY A 181 12.46 14.76 -4.11
C GLY A 181 12.64 13.24 -4.05
N ALA A 182 12.19 12.59 -2.99
CA ALA A 182 12.34 11.16 -2.75
C ALA A 182 13.81 10.70 -2.83
N SER A 183 14.71 11.50 -2.26
CA SER A 183 16.13 11.21 -2.14
C SER A 183 16.37 10.24 -0.98
N GLY A 184 17.22 9.24 -1.20
CA GLY A 184 17.53 8.22 -0.22
C GLY A 184 16.41 7.21 0.02
N PRO A 185 16.61 6.26 0.93
CA PRO A 185 15.62 5.26 1.30
C PRO A 185 14.44 5.89 2.05
N MET A 186 13.22 5.49 1.73
CA MET A 186 12.03 5.94 2.44
C MET A 186 12.05 5.54 3.93
N SER A 187 12.74 4.46 4.26
CA SER A 187 12.94 4.01 5.65
C SER A 187 13.59 5.05 6.55
N ASP A 188 14.46 5.89 6.01
CA ASP A 188 15.15 6.92 6.79
C ASP A 188 14.17 7.98 7.33
N TYR A 189 13.05 8.17 6.63
CA TYR A 189 11.97 9.05 7.03
C TYR A 189 10.94 8.34 7.93
N THR A 190 10.58 7.10 7.60
CA THR A 190 9.49 6.39 8.29
C THR A 190 9.92 5.71 9.58
N ALA A 191 11.14 5.15 9.67
CA ALA A 191 11.59 4.42 10.85
C ALA A 191 11.64 5.26 12.14
N PRO A 192 12.10 6.54 12.16
CA PRO A 192 12.05 7.36 13.35
C PRO A 192 10.64 7.56 13.91
N VAL A 193 9.66 7.77 13.01
CA VAL A 193 8.25 7.99 13.38
C VAL A 193 7.61 6.72 13.89
N LEU A 194 7.85 5.58 13.25
CA LEU A 194 7.37 4.27 13.72
C LEU A 194 7.98 3.91 15.09
N LYS A 195 9.26 4.21 15.31
CA LYS A 195 9.91 4.05 16.62
C LYS A 195 9.28 4.96 17.69
N LEU A 196 8.93 6.18 17.34
CA LEU A 196 8.22 7.09 18.25
C LEU A 196 6.82 6.57 18.58
N ALA A 197 6.07 6.12 17.56
CA ALA A 197 4.75 5.51 17.75
C ALA A 197 4.81 4.29 18.68
N SER A 198 5.82 3.43 18.53
CA SER A 198 6.05 2.30 19.44
C SER A 198 6.22 2.73 20.88
N LYS A 199 6.93 3.84 21.15
CA LYS A 199 7.11 4.37 22.51
C LYS A 199 5.82 4.99 23.04
N ILE A 200 5.12 5.79 22.24
CA ILE A 200 3.86 6.45 22.64
C ILE A 200 2.80 5.41 23.04
N PHE A 201 2.69 4.33 22.26
CA PHE A 201 1.70 3.28 22.48
C PHE A 201 2.23 2.07 23.26
N ALA A 202 3.34 2.21 24.03
CA ALA A 202 3.95 1.09 24.75
C ALA A 202 2.99 0.40 25.73
N SER A 203 2.18 1.16 26.49
CA SER A 203 1.18 0.61 27.41
C SER A 203 0.06 -0.14 26.68
N VAL A 204 -0.40 0.40 25.56
CA VAL A 204 -1.40 -0.25 24.70
C VAL A 204 -0.84 -1.55 24.12
N ASN A 205 0.42 -1.54 23.69
CA ASN A 205 1.10 -2.72 23.17
C ASN A 205 1.21 -3.85 24.18
N ALA A 206 1.47 -3.53 25.45
CA ALA A 206 1.54 -4.50 26.54
C ALA A 206 0.16 -5.06 26.91
N GLN A 207 -0.90 -4.25 26.81
CA GLN A 207 -2.26 -4.62 27.19
C GLN A 207 -2.97 -5.45 26.12
N TYR A 208 -2.73 -5.17 24.84
CA TYR A 208 -3.44 -5.79 23.73
C TYR A 208 -2.49 -6.62 22.87
N VAL A 209 -2.58 -7.94 23.03
CA VAL A 209 -1.78 -8.92 22.28
C VAL A 209 -2.66 -9.71 21.33
N LEU A 210 -2.09 -10.12 20.18
CA LEU A 210 -2.77 -10.86 19.13
C LEU A 210 -3.15 -12.27 19.61
N ARG A 211 -4.33 -12.73 19.19
CA ARG A 211 -4.87 -14.09 19.41
C ARG A 211 -4.56 -15.01 18.25
#